data_d76ad875056dfe37001e7a091048cd18
#
_entry.id   d76ad875056dfe37001e7a091048cd18
#
_cell.length_a   1.000
_cell.length_b   1.000
_cell.length_c   1.000
_cell.angle_alpha   90.00
_cell.angle_beta   90.00
_cell.angle_gamma   90.00
#
_symmetry.space_group_name_H-M   'P 1'
#
loop_
_entity.id
_entity.type
_entity.pdbx_description
1 polymer ?
#
loop_
_entity_poly.entity_id
_entity_poly.type
_entity_poly.pdbx_seq_one_letter_code
_entity_poly.pdbx_strand_id
1 'polypeptide(L)'
;MENRQNKAIEEKQNLLKDIETKESLLLHPLHHHKNPLLSVRNLSSYYGERQILSNVSFEIKQGDIVAIYGCNGSGKSTLIKILLGLNQEYSGDVKLASNLKISYIPQNTSNLTGSLNEYIHKQGVDETLCKTILKKLDFARELFEMDMKNYSDGRKRKF
;
A
#
# COMPACT_ATOMS: atom_id res chain seq x y z
N MET A 1 5.81 7.37 54.36
CA MET A 1 4.93 7.79 53.24
C MET A 1 5.71 8.07 51.97
N GLU A 2 6.92 8.62 52.00
CA GLU A 2 7.78 8.92 50.83
C GLU A 2 8.11 7.71 49.94
N ASN A 3 8.36 6.53 50.54
CA ASN A 3 8.75 5.34 49.80
C ASN A 3 7.64 4.78 48.86
N ARG A 4 6.36 5.01 49.17
CA ARG A 4 5.24 4.60 48.31
C ARG A 4 5.03 5.55 47.11
N GLN A 5 5.29 6.84 47.28
CA GLN A 5 5.19 7.82 46.22
C GLN A 5 6.31 7.65 45.23
N ASN A 6 7.54 7.40 45.71
CA ASN A 6 8.69 7.18 44.81
C ASN A 6 8.55 5.91 43.97
N LYS A 7 8.01 4.83 44.54
CA LYS A 7 7.73 3.59 43.79
C LYS A 7 6.65 3.75 42.73
N ALA A 8 5.60 4.52 43.00
CA ALA A 8 4.56 4.84 42.03
C ALA A 8 5.05 5.76 40.92
N ILE A 9 6.03 6.64 41.19
CA ILE A 9 6.66 7.47 40.20
C ILE A 9 7.59 6.66 39.30
N GLU A 10 8.37 5.72 39.84
CA GLU A 10 9.20 4.82 39.05
C GLU A 10 8.38 3.88 38.17
N GLU A 11 7.28 3.33 38.66
CA GLU A 11 6.35 2.51 37.87
C GLU A 11 5.74 3.32 36.72
N LYS A 12 5.33 4.55 36.96
CA LYS A 12 4.82 5.46 35.89
C LYS A 12 5.91 5.87 34.90
N GLN A 13 7.14 6.11 35.35
CA GLN A 13 8.26 6.40 34.47
C GLN A 13 8.67 5.21 33.62
N ASN A 14 8.58 3.99 34.14
CA ASN A 14 8.83 2.78 33.36
C ASN A 14 7.69 2.51 32.33
N LEU A 15 6.45 2.78 32.67
CA LEU A 15 5.32 2.76 31.73
C LEU A 15 5.46 3.82 30.60
N LEU A 16 6.09 4.95 30.90
CA LEU A 16 6.40 6.00 29.89
C LEU A 16 7.59 5.64 28.99
N LYS A 17 8.51 4.77 29.45
CA LYS A 17 9.63 4.26 28.63
C LYS A 17 9.17 3.22 27.60
N ASP A 18 8.04 2.55 27.83
CA ASP A 18 7.44 1.61 26.88
C ASP A 18 6.55 2.28 25.81
N ILE A 19 6.45 3.63 25.80
CA ILE A 19 5.92 4.33 24.64
C ILE A 19 7.02 4.26 23.57
N GLU A 20 7.01 3.17 22.79
CA GLU A 20 7.76 3.10 21.54
C GLU A 20 7.40 4.36 20.72
N THR A 21 8.33 5.28 20.63
CA THR A 21 8.24 6.38 19.67
C THR A 21 8.27 5.73 18.30
N LYS A 22 7.09 5.56 17.69
CA LYS A 22 6.97 5.04 16.33
C LYS A 22 7.77 5.95 15.42
N GLU A 23 8.94 5.49 15.01
CA GLU A 23 9.70 6.20 13.99
C GLU A 23 8.85 6.27 12.73
N SER A 24 8.59 7.48 12.26
CA SER A 24 7.83 7.68 11.03
C SER A 24 8.57 7.02 9.86
N LEU A 25 7.87 6.15 9.14
CA LEU A 25 8.38 5.59 7.89
C LEU A 25 8.34 6.69 6.82
N LEU A 26 9.49 7.23 6.47
CA LEU A 26 9.59 8.22 5.39
C LEU A 26 9.81 7.48 4.06
N LEU A 27 8.85 7.66 3.15
CA LEU A 27 9.00 7.23 1.77
C LEU A 27 9.63 8.37 0.97
N HIS A 28 10.79 8.11 0.39
CA HIS A 28 11.43 9.05 -0.54
C HIS A 28 10.97 8.72 -1.97
N PRO A 29 10.04 9.51 -2.55
CA PRO A 29 9.58 9.25 -3.90
C PRO A 29 10.73 9.41 -4.90
N LEU A 30 10.82 8.49 -5.86
CA LEU A 30 11.74 8.62 -6.98
C LEU A 30 11.31 9.81 -7.84
N HIS A 31 12.24 10.72 -8.11
CA HIS A 31 11.97 11.83 -9.01
C HIS A 31 11.87 11.32 -10.46
N HIS A 32 10.75 11.63 -11.12
CA HIS A 32 10.53 11.30 -12.51
C HIS A 32 10.72 12.56 -13.39
N HIS A 33 11.39 12.40 -14.53
CA HIS A 33 11.69 13.53 -15.44
C HIS A 33 10.47 14.05 -16.21
N LYS A 34 9.40 13.23 -16.33
CA LYS A 34 8.16 13.63 -17.01
C LYS A 34 7.10 14.06 -16.01
N ASN A 35 6.32 15.06 -16.40
CA ASN A 35 5.16 15.55 -15.69
C ASN A 35 4.11 16.00 -16.72
N PRO A 36 2.86 15.49 -16.74
CA PRO A 36 2.28 14.60 -15.73
C PRO A 36 2.82 13.15 -15.81
N LEU A 37 2.68 12.41 -14.69
CA LEU A 37 3.03 10.98 -14.63
C LEU A 37 1.97 10.10 -15.30
N LEU A 38 0.72 10.53 -15.23
CA LEU A 38 -0.44 9.88 -15.82
C LEU A 38 -1.39 10.93 -16.39
N SER A 39 -1.89 10.71 -17.60
CA SER A 39 -2.96 11.51 -18.21
C SER A 39 -4.06 10.58 -18.71
N VAL A 40 -5.29 10.85 -18.31
CA VAL A 40 -6.50 10.15 -18.72
C VAL A 40 -7.42 11.14 -19.42
N ARG A 41 -7.92 10.79 -20.61
CA ARG A 41 -8.83 11.63 -21.40
C ARG A 41 -10.01 10.82 -21.93
N ASN A 42 -11.22 11.31 -21.63
CA ASN A 42 -12.49 10.76 -22.11
C ASN A 42 -12.63 9.24 -21.87
N LEU A 43 -12.07 8.74 -20.76
CA LEU A 43 -12.10 7.33 -20.46
C LEU A 43 -13.53 6.88 -20.17
N SER A 44 -14.00 5.90 -20.91
CA SER A 44 -15.28 5.21 -20.68
C SER A 44 -15.06 3.70 -20.73
N SER A 45 -15.77 2.96 -19.88
CA SER A 45 -15.65 1.50 -19.80
C SER A 45 -17.02 0.89 -19.54
N TYR A 46 -17.25 -0.30 -20.09
CA TYR A 46 -18.48 -1.04 -20.00
C TYR A 46 -18.24 -2.44 -19.46
N TYR A 47 -19.25 -3.00 -18.82
CA TYR A 47 -19.32 -4.42 -18.50
C TYR A 47 -20.61 -4.96 -19.11
N GLY A 48 -20.49 -5.65 -20.26
CA GLY A 48 -21.61 -5.93 -21.14
C GLY A 48 -22.25 -4.61 -21.60
N GLU A 49 -23.55 -4.48 -21.41
CA GLU A 49 -24.30 -3.25 -21.76
C GLU A 49 -24.25 -2.15 -20.69
N ARG A 50 -23.75 -2.49 -19.49
CA ARG A 50 -23.71 -1.55 -18.38
C ARG A 50 -22.47 -0.66 -18.44
N GLN A 51 -22.68 0.65 -18.55
CA GLN A 51 -21.58 1.63 -18.42
C GLN A 51 -21.10 1.71 -16.97
N ILE A 52 -19.80 1.51 -16.77
CA ILE A 52 -19.14 1.56 -15.47
C ILE A 52 -18.41 2.88 -15.27
N LEU A 53 -17.71 3.34 -16.29
CA LEU A 53 -17.02 4.64 -16.31
C LEU A 53 -17.56 5.45 -17.49
N SER A 54 -17.80 6.75 -17.26
CA SER A 54 -18.34 7.66 -18.27
C SER A 54 -17.48 8.90 -18.36
N ASN A 55 -16.78 9.07 -19.49
CA ASN A 55 -16.05 10.28 -19.86
C ASN A 55 -15.12 10.85 -18.76
N VAL A 56 -14.35 9.97 -18.10
CA VAL A 56 -13.45 10.35 -17.01
C VAL A 56 -12.19 10.95 -17.59
N SER A 57 -11.81 12.16 -17.12
CA SER A 57 -10.59 12.84 -17.53
C SER A 57 -9.89 13.47 -16.34
N PHE A 58 -8.58 13.20 -16.18
CA PHE A 58 -7.74 13.78 -15.13
C PHE A 58 -6.26 13.56 -15.44
N GLU A 59 -5.42 14.24 -14.69
CA GLU A 59 -3.96 14.06 -14.74
C GLU A 59 -3.44 13.85 -13.32
N ILE A 60 -2.38 13.07 -13.18
CA ILE A 60 -1.63 12.89 -11.95
C ILE A 60 -0.21 13.37 -12.17
N LYS A 61 0.21 14.30 -11.33
CA LYS A 61 1.55 14.90 -11.35
C LYS A 61 2.40 14.31 -10.22
N GLN A 62 3.69 14.52 -10.31
CA GLN A 62 4.60 14.12 -9.26
C GLN A 62 4.27 14.85 -7.95
N GLY A 63 4.17 14.09 -6.87
CA GLY A 63 3.79 14.60 -5.54
C GLY A 63 2.29 14.65 -5.28
N ASP A 64 1.43 14.38 -6.26
CA ASP A 64 -0.01 14.36 -6.05
C ASP A 64 -0.41 13.18 -5.16
N ILE A 65 -1.37 13.42 -4.27
CA ILE A 65 -2.11 12.41 -3.52
C ILE A 65 -3.55 12.44 -3.99
N VAL A 66 -3.99 11.38 -4.64
CA VAL A 66 -5.32 11.29 -5.25
C VAL A 66 -6.17 10.28 -4.51
N ALA A 67 -7.37 10.68 -4.10
CA ALA A 67 -8.36 9.80 -3.50
C ALA A 67 -9.54 9.58 -4.45
N ILE A 68 -9.96 8.30 -4.60
CA ILE A 68 -11.10 7.91 -5.42
C ILE A 68 -12.26 7.55 -4.50
N TYR A 69 -13.34 8.32 -4.56
CA TYR A 69 -14.54 8.12 -3.74
C TYR A 69 -15.71 7.61 -4.58
N GLY A 70 -16.64 6.91 -3.94
CA GLY A 70 -17.88 6.43 -4.55
C GLY A 70 -18.44 5.21 -3.85
N CYS A 71 -19.71 4.88 -4.12
CA CYS A 71 -20.41 3.72 -3.60
C CYS A 71 -19.76 2.41 -4.08
N ASN A 72 -20.12 1.28 -3.46
CA ASN A 72 -19.73 -0.03 -3.97
C ASN A 72 -20.30 -0.25 -5.37
N GLY A 73 -19.47 -0.78 -6.28
CA GLY A 73 -19.86 -0.95 -7.68
C GLY A 73 -19.77 0.30 -8.57
N SER A 74 -19.27 1.45 -8.06
CA SER A 74 -19.12 2.69 -8.85
C SER A 74 -17.95 2.72 -9.83
N GLY A 75 -17.22 1.61 -10.01
CA GLY A 75 -16.14 1.53 -10.98
C GLY A 75 -14.73 1.86 -10.46
N LYS A 76 -14.54 2.14 -9.16
CA LYS A 76 -13.22 2.45 -8.59
C LYS A 76 -12.15 1.42 -8.92
N SER A 77 -12.46 0.15 -8.70
CA SER A 77 -11.53 -0.96 -8.99
C SER A 77 -11.33 -1.16 -10.49
N THR A 78 -12.32 -0.88 -11.30
CA THR A 78 -12.23 -0.92 -12.78
C THR A 78 -11.27 0.15 -13.25
N LEU A 79 -11.41 1.38 -12.76
CA LEU A 79 -10.49 2.49 -13.07
C LEU A 79 -9.05 2.11 -12.71
N ILE A 80 -8.80 1.64 -11.49
CA ILE A 80 -7.45 1.22 -11.07
C ILE A 80 -6.88 0.13 -11.99
N LYS A 81 -7.68 -0.90 -12.33
CA LYS A 81 -7.24 -1.97 -13.23
C LYS A 81 -6.89 -1.46 -14.62
N ILE A 82 -7.64 -0.49 -15.16
CA ILE A 82 -7.31 0.14 -16.44
C ILE A 82 -5.99 0.91 -16.34
N LEU A 83 -5.79 1.69 -15.29
CA LEU A 83 -4.54 2.45 -15.07
C LEU A 83 -3.32 1.55 -14.92
N LEU A 84 -3.50 0.33 -14.39
CA LEU A 84 -2.45 -0.69 -14.29
C LEU A 84 -2.25 -1.51 -15.57
N GLY A 85 -3.06 -1.28 -16.61
CA GLY A 85 -3.04 -2.07 -17.84
C GLY A 85 -3.58 -3.49 -17.67
N LEU A 86 -4.27 -3.80 -16.56
CA LEU A 86 -4.87 -5.11 -16.27
C LEU A 86 -6.23 -5.30 -16.93
N ASN A 87 -6.87 -4.23 -17.38
CA ASN A 87 -8.10 -4.24 -18.17
C ASN A 87 -7.91 -3.34 -19.39
N GLN A 88 -8.17 -3.87 -20.59
CA GLN A 88 -8.01 -3.16 -21.86
C GLN A 88 -9.35 -2.85 -22.53
N GLU A 89 -10.49 -3.20 -21.91
CA GLU A 89 -11.83 -2.93 -22.44
C GLU A 89 -12.28 -1.52 -22.01
N TYR A 90 -11.78 -0.52 -22.71
CA TYR A 90 -12.17 0.88 -22.51
C TYR A 90 -12.01 1.69 -23.80
N SER A 91 -12.68 2.83 -23.85
CA SER A 91 -12.50 3.87 -24.86
C SER A 91 -11.87 5.12 -24.23
N GLY A 92 -11.26 5.97 -25.03
CA GLY A 92 -10.50 7.13 -24.56
C GLY A 92 -9.00 6.86 -24.51
N ASP A 93 -8.25 7.82 -23.94
CA ASP A 93 -6.79 7.78 -23.89
C ASP A 93 -6.30 7.64 -22.45
N VAL A 94 -5.41 6.66 -22.22
CA VAL A 94 -4.66 6.51 -20.97
C VAL A 94 -3.17 6.52 -21.31
N LYS A 95 -2.45 7.54 -20.83
CA LYS A 95 -1.04 7.72 -21.10
C LYS A 95 -0.24 7.75 -19.80
N LEU A 96 0.67 6.80 -19.65
CA LEU A 96 1.65 6.75 -18.57
C LEU A 96 2.97 7.36 -19.02
N ALA A 97 3.70 7.99 -18.12
CA ALA A 97 5.06 8.41 -18.37
C ALA A 97 5.94 7.18 -18.68
N SER A 98 6.84 7.29 -19.64
CA SER A 98 7.74 6.18 -20.03
C SER A 98 8.61 5.77 -18.85
N ASN A 99 8.75 4.45 -18.64
CA ASN A 99 9.53 3.87 -17.53
C ASN A 99 9.00 4.21 -16.12
N LEU A 100 7.73 4.58 -16.00
CA LEU A 100 7.10 4.80 -14.70
C LEU A 100 7.03 3.48 -13.94
N LYS A 101 7.59 3.46 -12.73
CA LYS A 101 7.47 2.31 -11.82
C LYS A 101 6.18 2.46 -11.02
N ILE A 102 5.29 1.49 -11.13
CA ILE A 102 4.01 1.47 -10.44
C ILE A 102 4.02 0.33 -9.42
N SER A 103 3.72 0.65 -8.17
CA SER A 103 3.43 -0.35 -7.13
C SER A 103 1.94 -0.42 -6.87
N TYR A 104 1.39 -1.62 -6.77
CA TYR A 104 -0.02 -1.85 -6.53
C TYR A 104 -0.22 -2.81 -5.36
N ILE A 105 -1.05 -2.39 -4.40
CA ILE A 105 -1.46 -3.23 -3.29
C ILE A 105 -2.88 -3.73 -3.57
N PRO A 106 -3.06 -5.02 -3.90
CA PRO A 106 -4.37 -5.56 -4.22
C PRO A 106 -5.26 -5.67 -2.98
N GLN A 107 -6.55 -5.54 -3.17
CA GLN A 107 -7.53 -5.78 -2.10
C GLN A 107 -7.58 -7.26 -1.71
N ASN A 108 -7.45 -8.17 -2.68
CA ASN A 108 -7.38 -9.60 -2.46
C ASN A 108 -5.92 -10.02 -2.29
N THR A 109 -5.59 -10.56 -1.12
CA THR A 109 -4.26 -11.04 -0.74
C THR A 109 -4.22 -12.57 -0.56
N SER A 110 -5.21 -13.31 -1.08
CA SER A 110 -5.30 -14.76 -0.95
C SER A 110 -4.13 -15.53 -1.59
N ASN A 111 -3.42 -14.90 -2.53
CA ASN A 111 -2.26 -15.48 -3.22
C ASN A 111 -0.99 -15.52 -2.34
N LEU A 112 -0.98 -14.84 -1.20
CA LEU A 112 0.16 -14.82 -0.29
C LEU A 112 0.14 -16.09 0.56
N THR A 113 1.00 -17.05 0.20
CA THR A 113 1.18 -18.34 0.87
C THR A 113 2.66 -18.67 0.98
N GLY A 114 3.02 -19.58 1.89
CA GLY A 114 4.41 -19.98 2.11
C GLY A 114 5.13 -19.08 3.10
N SER A 115 6.45 -19.23 3.19
CA SER A 115 7.26 -18.45 4.11
C SER A 115 7.53 -17.03 3.61
N LEU A 116 7.62 -16.09 4.54
CA LEU A 116 8.00 -14.71 4.23
C LEU A 116 9.37 -14.63 3.55
N ASN A 117 10.32 -15.43 3.99
CA ASN A 117 11.68 -15.43 3.45
C ASN A 117 11.69 -15.85 1.97
N GLU A 118 10.98 -16.92 1.61
CA GLU A 118 10.84 -17.35 0.22
C GLU A 118 10.19 -16.26 -0.64
N TYR A 119 9.18 -15.57 -0.10
CA TYR A 119 8.52 -14.47 -0.80
C TYR A 119 9.48 -13.31 -1.05
N ILE A 120 10.25 -12.88 -0.04
CA ILE A 120 11.25 -11.81 -0.13
C ILE A 120 12.30 -12.16 -1.20
N HIS A 121 12.85 -13.37 -1.17
CA HIS A 121 13.82 -13.83 -2.15
C HIS A 121 13.24 -13.84 -3.57
N LYS A 122 12.01 -14.31 -3.74
CA LYS A 122 11.32 -14.31 -5.03
C LYS A 122 11.11 -12.90 -5.59
N GLN A 123 10.90 -11.91 -4.73
CA GLN A 123 10.75 -10.51 -5.14
C GLN A 123 12.10 -9.80 -5.35
N GLY A 124 13.23 -10.45 -5.06
CA GLY A 124 14.56 -9.85 -5.19
C GLY A 124 14.81 -8.68 -4.22
N VAL A 125 14.15 -8.68 -3.06
CA VAL A 125 14.27 -7.64 -2.04
C VAL A 125 15.30 -8.06 -1.00
N ASP A 126 16.05 -7.10 -0.45
CA ASP A 126 16.94 -7.35 0.68
C ASP A 126 16.14 -7.77 1.93
N GLU A 127 16.45 -8.95 2.47
CA GLU A 127 15.75 -9.56 3.59
C GLU A 127 15.86 -8.72 4.86
N THR A 128 17.06 -8.20 5.15
CA THR A 128 17.32 -7.41 6.36
C THR A 128 16.54 -6.11 6.33
N LEU A 129 16.56 -5.42 5.18
CA LEU A 129 15.81 -4.18 4.97
C LEU A 129 14.30 -4.43 5.08
N CYS A 130 13.79 -5.48 4.43
CA CYS A 130 12.37 -5.84 4.48
C CYS A 130 11.92 -6.12 5.91
N LYS A 131 12.63 -6.96 6.66
CA LYS A 131 12.31 -7.27 8.06
C LYS A 131 12.40 -6.05 8.96
N THR A 132 13.33 -5.13 8.70
CA THR A 132 13.44 -3.87 9.45
C THR A 132 12.23 -2.97 9.22
N ILE A 133 11.79 -2.83 7.96
CA ILE A 133 10.59 -2.06 7.61
C ILE A 133 9.35 -2.68 8.25
N LEU A 134 9.20 -3.99 8.16
CA LEU A 134 8.06 -4.71 8.75
C LEU A 134 7.98 -4.53 10.27
N LYS A 135 9.12 -4.54 10.97
CA LYS A 135 9.17 -4.23 12.41
C LYS A 135 8.68 -2.81 12.69
N LYS A 136 9.09 -1.82 11.90
CA LYS A 136 8.60 -0.43 12.03
C LYS A 136 7.10 -0.31 11.76
N LEU A 137 6.51 -1.26 11.03
CA LEU A 137 5.07 -1.38 10.78
C LEU A 137 4.35 -2.26 11.83
N ASP A 138 4.92 -2.46 13.02
CA ASP A 138 4.38 -3.30 14.10
C ASP A 138 4.16 -4.76 13.67
N PHE A 139 5.07 -5.31 12.87
CA PHE A 139 5.03 -6.72 12.50
C PHE A 139 5.75 -7.56 13.55
N ALA A 140 5.01 -8.36 14.30
CA ALA A 140 5.54 -9.15 15.39
C ALA A 140 6.57 -10.19 14.90
N ARG A 141 7.59 -10.45 15.72
CA ARG A 141 8.73 -11.31 15.35
C ARG A 141 8.32 -12.75 15.04
N GLU A 142 7.32 -13.25 15.74
CA GLU A 142 6.77 -14.61 15.59
C GLU A 142 6.14 -14.83 14.21
N LEU A 143 5.70 -13.74 13.58
CA LEU A 143 5.09 -13.81 12.25
C LEU A 143 6.12 -14.10 11.14
N PHE A 144 7.40 -13.81 11.36
CA PHE A 144 8.42 -14.09 10.35
C PHE A 144 8.61 -15.58 10.06
N GLU A 145 8.29 -16.43 11.04
CA GLU A 145 8.39 -17.88 10.93
C GLU A 145 7.05 -18.55 10.55
N MET A 146 5.97 -17.77 10.50
CA MET A 146 4.62 -18.28 10.21
C MET A 146 4.36 -18.27 8.70
N ASP A 147 3.60 -19.26 8.21
CA ASP A 147 3.10 -19.26 6.83
C ASP A 147 2.16 -18.06 6.61
N MET A 148 2.40 -17.31 5.53
CA MET A 148 1.65 -16.10 5.18
C MET A 148 0.16 -16.36 4.97
N LYS A 149 -0.27 -17.58 4.64
CA LYS A 149 -1.70 -17.93 4.54
C LYS A 149 -2.44 -17.68 5.85
N ASN A 150 -1.74 -17.82 6.99
CA ASN A 150 -2.31 -17.64 8.34
C ASN A 150 -2.31 -16.17 8.79
N TYR A 151 -1.78 -15.25 8.01
CA TYR A 151 -1.84 -13.82 8.33
C TYR A 151 -3.24 -13.27 8.13
N SER A 152 -3.64 -12.31 8.97
CA SER A 152 -4.83 -11.50 8.72
C SER A 152 -4.64 -10.65 7.45
N ASP A 153 -5.74 -10.28 6.81
CA ASP A 153 -5.69 -9.45 5.59
C ASP A 153 -4.95 -8.12 5.82
N GLY A 154 -5.10 -7.52 6.99
CA GLY A 154 -4.35 -6.32 7.36
C GLY A 154 -2.83 -6.53 7.44
N ARG A 155 -2.39 -7.71 7.91
CA ARG A 155 -0.97 -8.08 7.93
C ARG A 155 -0.44 -8.36 6.54
N LYS A 156 -1.21 -9.08 5.71
CA LYS A 156 -0.85 -9.36 4.31
C LYS A 156 -0.64 -8.10 3.46
N ARG A 157 -1.31 -7.00 3.79
CA ARG A 157 -1.18 -5.71 3.08
C ARG A 157 0.05 -4.89 3.48
N LYS A 158 0.83 -5.35 4.45
CA LYS A 158 2.10 -4.71 4.85
C LYS A 158 3.29 -5.11 3.98
N PHE A 159 3.11 -6.12 3.12
CA PHE A 159 4.08 -6.54 2.08
C PHE A 159 3.76 -5.83 0.76
#